data_d2cbf794e5a895c5cc8d4728a270937a
#
_entry.id   d2cbf794e5a895c5cc8d4728a270937a
#
_cell.length_a   1.000
_cell.length_b   1.000
_cell.length_c   1.000
_cell.angle_alpha   90.00
_cell.angle_beta   90.00
_cell.angle_gamma   90.00
#
_symmetry.space_group_name_H-M   'P 1'
#
loop_
_entity.id
_entity.type
_entity.pdbx_description
1 polymer ?
#
loop_
_entity_poly.entity_id
_entity_poly.type
_entity_poly.pdbx_seq_one_letter_code
_entity_poly.pdbx_strand_id
1 'polypeptide(L)'
;MSVFSKHRDALEVHETMMGPSRGKLAVALDLITDSLALVGQHGVYCRSERFPGRPKMDVALVLEQLGDAKELVQTAMEELRSRHG
;
A
#
# COMPACT_ATOMS: atom_id res chain seq x y z
N MET A 1 -13.44 2.41 -9.28
CA MET A 1 -12.70 3.62 -8.87
C MET A 1 -11.21 3.41 -9.09
N SER A 2 -10.53 4.39 -9.68
CA SER A 2 -9.09 4.24 -9.88
C SER A 2 -8.33 4.37 -8.58
N VAL A 3 -7.10 3.82 -8.54
CA VAL A 3 -6.21 3.95 -7.40
C VAL A 3 -5.97 5.42 -7.04
N PHE A 4 -5.85 6.27 -8.05
CA PHE A 4 -5.60 7.70 -7.87
C PHE A 4 -6.78 8.43 -7.21
N SER A 5 -8.00 8.09 -7.58
CA SER A 5 -9.20 8.63 -6.94
C SER A 5 -9.37 8.12 -5.52
N LYS A 6 -9.11 6.85 -5.30
CA LYS A 6 -9.24 6.18 -4.01
C LYS A 6 -8.29 6.74 -2.97
N HIS A 7 -7.06 7.05 -3.36
CA HIS A 7 -6.01 7.57 -2.47
C HIS A 7 -5.72 9.06 -2.69
N ARG A 8 -6.68 9.78 -3.22
CA ARG A 8 -6.53 11.18 -3.62
C ARG A 8 -5.95 12.07 -2.53
N ASP A 9 -6.49 11.99 -1.32
CA ASP A 9 -6.05 12.89 -0.24
C ASP A 9 -4.60 12.61 0.18
N ALA A 10 -4.25 11.33 0.32
CA ALA A 10 -2.89 10.94 0.66
C ALA A 10 -1.90 11.33 -0.44
N LEU A 11 -2.28 11.10 -1.70
CA LEU A 11 -1.46 11.48 -2.84
C LEU A 11 -1.23 12.98 -2.90
N GLU A 12 -2.27 13.77 -2.68
CA GLU A 12 -2.17 15.22 -2.69
C GLU A 12 -1.15 15.72 -1.67
N VAL A 13 -1.22 15.22 -0.44
CA VAL A 13 -0.28 15.59 0.62
C VAL A 13 1.16 15.20 0.26
N HIS A 14 1.37 13.95 -0.09
CA HIS A 14 2.73 13.45 -0.36
C HIS A 14 3.33 14.03 -1.63
N GLU A 15 2.54 14.20 -2.69
CA GLU A 15 3.01 14.79 -3.93
C GLU A 15 3.37 16.27 -3.77
N THR A 16 2.62 17.00 -2.94
CA THR A 16 2.92 18.40 -2.64
C THR A 16 4.25 18.52 -1.91
N MET A 17 4.54 17.61 -1.00
CA MET A 17 5.77 17.66 -0.19
C MET A 17 7.00 17.12 -0.93
N MET A 18 6.83 16.08 -1.74
CA MET A 18 7.95 15.30 -2.29
C MET A 18 8.05 15.33 -3.81
N GLY A 19 7.04 15.86 -4.49
CA GLY A 19 6.92 15.78 -5.93
C GLY A 19 6.07 14.60 -6.37
N PRO A 20 5.67 14.55 -7.66
CA PRO A 20 4.68 13.58 -8.13
C PRO A 20 5.12 12.12 -8.00
N SER A 21 6.34 11.80 -8.39
CA SER A 21 6.80 10.40 -8.37
C SER A 21 7.11 9.91 -6.96
N ARG A 22 7.82 10.71 -6.18
CA ARG A 22 8.16 10.35 -4.80
C ARG A 22 6.92 10.30 -3.91
N GLY A 23 5.96 11.18 -4.15
CA GLY A 23 4.68 11.17 -3.44
C GLY A 23 3.92 9.87 -3.65
N LYS A 24 3.86 9.41 -4.90
CA LYS A 24 3.23 8.12 -5.22
C LYS A 24 3.95 6.96 -4.55
N LEU A 25 5.29 6.98 -4.54
CA LEU A 25 6.08 5.95 -3.86
C LEU A 25 5.84 5.96 -2.35
N ALA A 26 5.69 7.14 -1.74
CA ALA A 26 5.40 7.25 -0.31
C ALA A 26 4.04 6.63 0.04
N VAL A 27 3.02 6.89 -0.76
CA VAL A 27 1.70 6.29 -0.55
C VAL A 27 1.77 4.77 -0.73
N ALA A 28 2.49 4.31 -1.76
CA ALA A 28 2.68 2.88 -2.00
C ALA A 28 3.37 2.20 -0.80
N LEU A 29 4.39 2.86 -0.24
CA LEU A 29 5.09 2.33 0.93
C LEU A 29 4.17 2.22 2.14
N ASP A 30 3.30 3.20 2.37
CA ASP A 30 2.32 3.15 3.44
C ASP A 30 1.36 1.96 3.28
N LEU A 31 0.89 1.72 2.06
CA LEU A 31 0.01 0.59 1.76
C LEU A 31 0.72 -0.76 2.00
N ILE A 32 1.98 -0.86 1.61
CA ILE A 32 2.78 -2.05 1.85
C ILE A 32 2.99 -2.26 3.35
N THR A 33 3.28 -1.19 4.08
CA THR A 33 3.46 -1.24 5.53
C THR A 33 2.19 -1.73 6.24
N ASP A 34 1.03 -1.22 5.83
CA ASP A 34 -0.25 -1.65 6.38
C ASP A 34 -0.50 -3.13 6.10
N SER A 35 -0.20 -3.59 4.88
CA SER A 35 -0.33 -5.00 4.51
C SER A 35 0.59 -5.90 5.32
N LEU A 36 1.83 -5.47 5.54
CA LEU A 36 2.78 -6.20 6.38
C LEU A 36 2.29 -6.31 7.82
N ALA A 37 1.70 -5.25 8.35
CA ALA A 37 1.13 -5.28 9.70
C ALA A 37 0.00 -6.28 9.81
N LEU A 38 -0.90 -6.33 8.84
CA LEU A 38 -2.01 -7.29 8.81
C LEU A 38 -1.51 -8.73 8.75
N VAL A 39 -0.56 -9.01 7.87
CA VAL A 39 0.05 -10.33 7.73
C VAL A 39 0.80 -10.72 9.00
N GLY A 40 1.54 -9.79 9.58
CA GLY A 40 2.28 -10.03 10.81
C GLY A 40 1.38 -10.37 11.98
N GLN A 41 0.29 -9.62 12.16
CA GLN A 41 -0.69 -9.88 13.20
C GLN A 41 -1.32 -11.27 13.03
N HIS A 42 -1.69 -11.62 11.81
CA HIS A 42 -2.26 -12.93 11.51
C HIS A 42 -1.27 -14.05 11.87
N GLY A 43 0.01 -13.88 11.52
CA GLY A 43 1.05 -14.84 11.86
C GLY A 43 1.20 -15.05 13.37
N VAL A 44 1.16 -13.97 14.14
CA VAL A 44 1.21 -14.03 15.60
C VAL A 44 0.02 -14.78 16.15
N TYR A 45 -1.19 -14.46 15.72
CA TYR A 45 -2.40 -15.14 16.18
C TYR A 45 -2.40 -16.63 15.83
N CYS A 46 -1.92 -16.99 14.65
CA CYS A 46 -1.84 -18.39 14.22
C CYS A 46 -0.90 -19.23 15.08
N ARG A 47 0.11 -18.62 15.67
CA ARG A 47 1.07 -19.30 16.54
C ARG A 47 0.60 -19.40 18.00
N SER A 48 -0.40 -18.65 18.37
CA SER A 48 -0.86 -18.60 19.75
C SER A 48 -2.01 -19.57 19.98
N GLU A 49 -1.80 -20.55 20.84
CA GLU A 49 -2.84 -21.50 21.26
C GLU A 49 -3.85 -20.87 22.23
N ARG A 50 -3.55 -19.68 22.76
CA ARG A 50 -4.38 -19.00 23.76
C ARG A 50 -5.57 -18.26 23.19
N PHE A 51 -5.65 -18.14 21.85
CA PHE A 51 -6.72 -17.39 21.19
C PHE A 51 -7.54 -18.31 20.29
N PRO A 52 -8.53 -19.03 20.86
CA PRO A 52 -9.33 -19.97 20.07
C PRO A 52 -10.22 -19.31 19.02
N GLY A 53 -10.56 -18.04 19.18
CA GLY A 53 -11.40 -17.30 18.24
C GLY A 53 -10.57 -16.43 17.31
N ARG A 54 -9.55 -16.97 16.64
CA ARG A 54 -8.63 -16.21 15.77
C ARG A 54 -9.38 -15.43 14.71
N PRO A 55 -9.14 -14.11 14.62
CA PRO A 55 -9.66 -13.36 13.49
C PRO A 55 -8.97 -13.86 12.21
N LYS A 56 -9.77 -14.10 11.17
CA LYS A 56 -9.21 -14.44 9.87
C LYS A 56 -8.56 -13.20 9.29
N MET A 57 -7.38 -13.37 8.67
CA MET A 57 -6.78 -12.30 7.93
C MET A 57 -7.70 -11.91 6.77
N ASP A 58 -7.90 -10.62 6.57
CA ASP A 58 -8.65 -10.13 5.42
C ASP A 58 -7.74 -10.16 4.20
N VAL A 59 -7.70 -11.29 3.52
CA VAL A 59 -6.87 -11.51 2.34
C VAL A 59 -7.26 -10.55 1.23
N ALA A 60 -8.55 -10.28 1.07
CA ALA A 60 -9.04 -9.36 0.04
C ALA A 60 -8.49 -7.96 0.27
N LEU A 61 -8.46 -7.49 1.51
CA LEU A 61 -7.90 -6.18 1.85
C LEU A 61 -6.40 -6.13 1.57
N VAL A 62 -5.66 -7.16 1.96
CA VAL A 62 -4.21 -7.24 1.71
C VAL A 62 -3.91 -7.20 0.21
N LEU A 63 -4.63 -7.99 -0.58
CA LEU A 63 -4.46 -8.02 -2.03
C LEU A 63 -4.81 -6.68 -2.67
N GLU A 64 -5.86 -6.03 -2.20
CA GLU A 64 -6.27 -4.71 -2.67
C GLU A 64 -5.18 -3.67 -2.39
N GLN A 65 -4.67 -3.62 -1.17
CA GLN A 65 -3.60 -2.69 -0.79
C GLN A 65 -2.33 -2.91 -1.60
N LEU A 66 -1.91 -4.17 -1.76
CA LEU A 66 -0.71 -4.50 -2.53
C LEU A 66 -0.90 -4.22 -4.02
N GLY A 67 -2.09 -4.47 -4.56
CA GLY A 67 -2.42 -4.15 -5.94
C GLY A 67 -2.38 -2.64 -6.18
N ASP A 68 -2.94 -1.86 -5.27
CA ASP A 68 -2.90 -0.40 -5.33
C ASP A 68 -1.46 0.11 -5.26
N ALA A 69 -0.65 -0.45 -4.35
CA ALA A 69 0.76 -0.09 -4.22
C ALA A 69 1.54 -0.38 -5.50
N LYS A 70 1.30 -1.54 -6.10
CA LYS A 70 1.93 -1.92 -7.36
C LYS A 70 1.64 -0.91 -8.47
N GLU A 71 0.38 -0.52 -8.61
CA GLU A 71 -0.05 0.44 -9.63
C GLU A 71 0.61 1.81 -9.43
N LEU A 72 0.69 2.27 -8.18
CA LEU A 72 1.35 3.53 -7.85
C LEU A 72 2.85 3.48 -8.18
N VAL A 73 3.51 2.39 -7.84
CA VAL A 73 4.94 2.19 -8.15
C VAL A 73 5.16 2.18 -9.65
N GLN A 74 4.33 1.47 -10.41
CA GLN A 74 4.44 1.42 -11.87
C GLN A 74 4.29 2.80 -12.50
N THR A 75 3.32 3.58 -12.04
CA THR A 75 3.11 4.95 -12.52
C THR A 75 4.30 5.84 -12.19
N ALA A 76 4.83 5.75 -10.97
CA ALA A 76 5.99 6.51 -10.56
C ALA A 76 7.22 6.18 -11.43
N MET A 77 7.42 4.91 -11.71
CA MET A 77 8.53 4.46 -12.57
C MET A 77 8.41 5.00 -13.99
N GLU A 78 7.20 5.01 -14.54
CA GLU A 78 6.95 5.58 -15.88
C GLU A 78 7.22 7.08 -15.91
N GLU A 79 6.79 7.80 -14.88
CA GLU A 79 7.03 9.24 -14.77
C GLU A 79 8.53 9.55 -14.71
N LEU A 80 9.28 8.78 -13.92
CA LEU A 80 10.73 8.94 -13.80
C LEU A 80 11.44 8.61 -15.11
N ARG A 81 10.99 7.57 -15.80
CA ARG A 81 11.54 7.21 -17.10
C ARG A 81 11.31 8.30 -18.14
N SER A 82 10.12 8.89 -18.16
CA SER A 82 9.77 9.96 -19.09
C SER A 82 10.63 11.21 -18.88
N ARG A 83 11.03 11.50 -17.64
CA ARG A 83 11.89 12.65 -17.33
C ARG A 83 13.32 12.48 -17.82
N HIS A 84 13.78 11.24 -17.91
CA HIS A 84 15.15 10.93 -18.33
C HIS A 84 15.25 10.48 -19.79
N GLY A 85 14.11 10.30 -20.40
CA GLY A 85 14.02 9.92 -21.79
C GLY A 85 13.89 11.09 -22.70
#